data_62a98556680bea3130a2d94b12d1526e
#
_entry.id   62a98556680bea3130a2d94b12d1526e
#
_cell.length_a   1.000
_cell.length_b   1.000
_cell.length_c   1.000
_cell.angle_alpha   90.00
_cell.angle_beta   90.00
_cell.angle_gamma   90.00
#
_symmetry.space_group_name_H-M   'P 1'
#
loop_
_entity.id
_entity.type
_entity.pdbx_description
1 polymer ?
#
loop_
_entity_poly.entity_id
_entity_poly.type
_entity_poly.pdbx_seq_one_letter_code
_entity_poly.pdbx_strand_id
1 'polypeptide(L)'
;MPAGELLVIRSVLPQDYNENTIAIRSSMENVRIYIGGELRTVYDTKNSRPFGKNSASGYVFCETSGEDAGQEVRIELQSFTEKYSGVVNTVYCGDKSDIWGYIFRCYFMVTLIACTMLFSGLVVLIISLVLDIVYKTRFDLEYLGWCMILGAVWMLGESKLRQLFVSNASILSNMCFFVVMICPVPIMFYIDSVQQGRYRKVYHVAECIICVNFVICTVLQVLNIADFISTMFLSHIVIAGTFLMIFTTICRDLIKGTAKHYKLPLIGLVAAMIAVILEVTAVYRVVSLSGIFIAIGLVALLVVTLIQTMERIRELELARQKEARESLDYLTGLPMRHKGETLIIEKMQEHDGCLGFVDMDNLKKINDVYGHKAGDYALRLVGAMLTKCMENAVVCRLVGAMLTKCMENAVVCRLGGDEFLFYLPEVSEVEMNTQMRKLFDSFEAAKNATTETLPASLSCGLCMCRQGESFEEYYIRADKALYYVKQNGKNNYRFYEELVEQ
;
A
#
# COMPACT_ATOMS: atom_id res chain seq x y z
N MET A 1 -27.06 41.01 1.86
CA MET A 1 -26.46 42.37 1.76
C MET A 1 -25.37 42.31 0.70
N PRO A 2 -25.13 43.38 -0.06
CA PRO A 2 -23.97 43.48 -0.94
C PRO A 2 -22.63 43.22 -0.22
N ALA A 3 -21.65 42.72 -0.95
CA ALA A 3 -20.32 42.50 -0.40
C ALA A 3 -19.67 43.82 0.03
N GLY A 4 -19.08 43.86 1.22
CA GLY A 4 -18.42 45.03 1.78
C GLY A 4 -19.33 45.99 2.56
N GLU A 5 -20.65 45.80 2.52
CA GLU A 5 -21.56 46.59 3.35
C GLU A 5 -21.41 46.20 4.85
N LEU A 6 -21.60 47.20 5.72
CA LEU A 6 -21.49 47.05 7.15
C LEU A 6 -22.85 46.70 7.76
N LEU A 7 -22.97 45.59 8.40
CA LEU A 7 -24.10 45.20 9.23
C LEU A 7 -23.83 45.64 10.67
N VAL A 8 -24.77 46.41 11.24
CA VAL A 8 -24.67 46.90 12.65
C VAL A 8 -25.82 46.31 13.46
N ILE A 9 -25.45 45.55 14.48
CA ILE A 9 -26.37 45.01 15.49
C ILE A 9 -26.22 45.84 16.76
N ARG A 10 -27.36 46.28 17.30
CA ARG A 10 -27.41 47.04 18.57
C ARG A 10 -28.32 46.36 19.56
N SER A 11 -27.87 46.29 20.80
CA SER A 11 -28.66 45.78 21.93
C SER A 11 -28.19 46.47 23.20
N VAL A 12 -28.95 46.37 24.25
CA VAL A 12 -28.59 46.89 25.56
C VAL A 12 -28.39 45.72 26.52
N LEU A 13 -27.31 45.71 27.26
CA LEU A 13 -27.06 44.68 28.28
C LEU A 13 -28.10 44.79 29.40
N PRO A 14 -28.58 43.65 29.95
CA PRO A 14 -29.52 43.68 31.07
C PRO A 14 -28.95 44.49 32.26
N GLN A 15 -29.81 45.06 33.11
CA GLN A 15 -29.36 45.81 34.29
C GLN A 15 -28.70 44.92 35.36
N ASP A 16 -28.99 43.63 35.33
CA ASP A 16 -28.45 42.57 36.19
C ASP A 16 -27.29 41.80 35.51
N TYR A 17 -26.77 42.32 34.39
CA TYR A 17 -25.66 41.69 33.68
C TYR A 17 -24.41 41.62 34.56
N ASN A 18 -23.86 40.38 34.69
CA ASN A 18 -22.66 40.09 35.47
C ASN A 18 -21.77 39.02 34.83
N GLU A 19 -21.84 38.90 33.47
CA GLU A 19 -21.04 37.93 32.74
C GLU A 19 -19.70 38.53 32.29
N ASN A 20 -18.68 37.68 32.17
CA ASN A 20 -17.32 38.10 31.86
C ASN A 20 -16.99 38.18 30.37
N THR A 21 -17.84 37.62 29.52
CA THR A 21 -17.51 37.50 28.07
C THR A 21 -18.74 37.50 27.21
N ILE A 22 -18.68 38.27 26.14
CA ILE A 22 -19.56 38.12 24.96
C ILE A 22 -18.77 37.46 23.84
N ALA A 23 -19.31 36.45 23.21
CA ALA A 23 -18.70 35.79 22.06
C ALA A 23 -19.63 35.70 20.88
N ILE A 24 -19.07 35.90 19.67
CA ILE A 24 -19.78 35.70 18.39
C ILE A 24 -18.87 34.97 17.45
N ARG A 25 -19.44 34.11 16.60
CA ARG A 25 -18.69 33.48 15.51
C ARG A 25 -18.67 34.40 14.28
N SER A 26 -17.48 34.73 13.80
CA SER A 26 -17.28 35.31 12.47
C SER A 26 -17.48 34.25 11.38
N SER A 27 -18.22 34.56 10.34
CA SER A 27 -18.37 33.74 9.12
C SER A 27 -17.69 34.43 7.94
N MET A 28 -16.37 34.43 7.88
CA MET A 28 -15.57 35.16 6.89
C MET A 28 -15.80 36.67 6.94
N GLU A 29 -15.97 37.21 8.16
CA GLU A 29 -16.32 38.59 8.41
C GLU A 29 -15.27 39.24 9.32
N ASN A 30 -15.04 40.54 9.14
CA ASN A 30 -14.43 41.39 10.15
C ASN A 30 -15.47 41.67 11.21
N VAL A 31 -15.08 41.63 12.47
CA VAL A 31 -15.96 41.89 13.64
C VAL A 31 -15.38 43.00 14.47
N ARG A 32 -16.21 43.98 14.82
CA ARG A 32 -15.88 45.01 15.84
C ARG A 32 -16.97 45.03 16.88
N ILE A 33 -16.60 45.01 18.13
CA ILE A 33 -17.54 45.03 19.26
C ILE A 33 -17.25 46.27 20.10
N TYR A 34 -18.30 47.06 20.30
CA TYR A 34 -18.31 48.28 21.09
C TYR A 34 -19.24 48.11 22.30
N ILE A 35 -18.85 48.60 23.46
CA ILE A 35 -19.66 48.64 24.69
C ILE A 35 -19.63 50.05 25.23
N GLY A 36 -20.83 50.64 25.49
CA GLY A 36 -20.94 52.03 25.93
C GLY A 36 -20.33 53.05 24.96
N GLY A 37 -20.21 52.69 23.66
CA GLY A 37 -19.59 53.51 22.61
C GLY A 37 -18.07 53.32 22.48
N GLU A 38 -17.43 52.60 23.39
CA GLU A 38 -15.99 52.28 23.37
C GLU A 38 -15.70 51.01 22.56
N LEU A 39 -14.69 51.03 21.68
CA LEU A 39 -14.24 49.86 20.92
C LEU A 39 -13.46 48.91 21.83
N ARG A 40 -14.03 47.76 22.16
CA ARG A 40 -13.42 46.72 23.04
C ARG A 40 -12.70 45.62 22.27
N THR A 41 -13.21 45.21 21.14
CA THR A 41 -12.63 44.07 20.42
C THR A 41 -12.68 44.29 18.92
N VAL A 42 -11.55 43.95 18.23
CA VAL A 42 -11.44 43.93 16.77
C VAL A 42 -10.96 42.56 16.35
N TYR A 43 -11.69 41.93 15.42
CA TYR A 43 -11.27 40.72 14.74
C TYR A 43 -11.14 41.02 13.25
N ASP A 44 -9.89 41.06 12.79
CA ASP A 44 -9.53 41.20 11.37
C ASP A 44 -8.26 40.39 11.13
N THR A 45 -8.28 39.48 10.14
CA THR A 45 -7.11 38.64 9.81
C THR A 45 -6.23 39.29 8.72
N LYS A 46 -6.38 40.59 8.45
CA LYS A 46 -5.62 41.31 7.41
C LYS A 46 -4.10 41.11 7.51
N ASN A 47 -3.56 41.13 8.71
CA ASN A 47 -2.13 40.98 8.95
C ASN A 47 -1.63 39.54 9.07
N SER A 48 -2.54 38.57 9.24
CA SER A 48 -2.20 37.15 9.43
C SER A 48 -2.58 36.26 8.22
N ARG A 49 -3.33 36.81 7.26
CA ARG A 49 -3.70 36.09 6.04
C ARG A 49 -2.62 36.21 4.97
N PRO A 50 -2.22 35.11 4.31
CA PRO A 50 -1.21 35.18 3.26
C PRO A 50 -1.73 35.86 1.98
N PHE A 51 -3.04 35.76 1.69
CA PHE A 51 -3.69 36.33 0.51
C PHE A 51 -5.23 36.36 0.70
N GLY A 52 -5.92 37.12 -0.18
CA GLY A 52 -7.37 37.28 -0.15
C GLY A 52 -7.85 38.50 0.67
N LYS A 53 -9.16 38.82 0.55
CA LYS A 53 -9.78 39.99 1.20
C LYS A 53 -10.56 39.63 2.46
N ASN A 54 -11.07 38.40 2.56
CA ASN A 54 -11.94 37.97 3.66
C ASN A 54 -11.16 37.54 4.89
N SER A 55 -11.64 37.89 6.08
CA SER A 55 -11.16 37.32 7.33
C SER A 55 -11.60 35.85 7.45
N ALA A 56 -10.76 35.01 8.03
CA ALA A 56 -11.12 33.62 8.31
C ALA A 56 -12.28 33.56 9.32
N SER A 57 -13.17 32.57 9.18
CA SER A 57 -14.20 32.35 10.18
C SER A 57 -13.58 31.92 11.51
N GLY A 58 -14.10 32.39 12.63
CA GLY A 58 -13.62 32.05 13.97
C GLY A 58 -14.51 32.59 15.07
N TYR A 59 -14.31 32.15 16.30
CA TYR A 59 -14.96 32.74 17.48
C TYR A 59 -14.17 33.94 17.94
N VAL A 60 -14.89 35.05 18.14
CA VAL A 60 -14.40 36.33 18.62
C VAL A 60 -14.94 36.51 20.03
N PHE A 61 -14.07 36.75 20.99
CA PHE A 61 -14.40 36.93 22.39
C PHE A 61 -14.13 38.38 22.78
N CYS A 62 -15.13 39.03 23.39
CA CYS A 62 -15.04 40.37 23.95
C CYS A 62 -15.17 40.27 25.48
N GLU A 63 -14.19 40.72 26.20
CA GLU A 63 -14.25 40.80 27.66
C GLU A 63 -15.25 41.85 28.11
N THR A 64 -16.06 41.49 29.11
CA THR A 64 -17.11 42.28 29.71
C THR A 64 -17.06 42.14 31.23
N SER A 65 -17.78 42.98 31.92
CA SER A 65 -17.91 42.93 33.39
C SER A 65 -19.28 43.41 33.84
N GLY A 66 -19.58 43.28 35.12
CA GLY A 66 -20.80 43.83 35.72
C GLY A 66 -20.90 45.37 35.61
N GLU A 67 -19.81 46.07 35.37
CA GLU A 67 -19.80 47.53 35.14
C GLU A 67 -20.41 47.92 33.80
N ASP A 68 -20.50 46.96 32.86
CA ASP A 68 -21.08 47.14 31.53
C ASP A 68 -22.63 46.99 31.57
N ALA A 69 -23.22 46.67 32.71
CA ALA A 69 -24.67 46.49 32.85
C ALA A 69 -25.42 47.74 32.42
N GLY A 70 -26.49 47.54 31.60
CA GLY A 70 -27.29 48.63 31.07
C GLY A 70 -26.66 49.43 29.92
N GLN A 71 -25.41 49.14 29.51
CA GLN A 71 -24.73 49.81 28.42
C GLN A 71 -25.19 49.24 27.05
N GLU A 72 -25.07 50.07 25.99
CA GLU A 72 -25.32 49.64 24.62
C GLU A 72 -24.16 48.77 24.12
N VAL A 73 -24.48 47.58 23.62
CA VAL A 73 -23.56 46.74 22.85
C VAL A 73 -23.85 46.96 21.37
N ARG A 74 -22.82 47.35 20.63
CA ARG A 74 -22.86 47.46 19.18
C ARG A 74 -21.88 46.52 18.54
N ILE A 75 -22.37 45.61 17.73
CA ILE A 75 -21.56 44.64 16.96
C ILE A 75 -21.62 45.02 15.49
N GLU A 76 -20.43 45.24 14.91
CA GLU A 76 -20.29 45.56 13.49
C GLU A 76 -19.69 44.36 12.78
N LEU A 77 -20.39 43.88 11.72
CA LEU A 77 -19.99 42.76 10.91
C LEU A 77 -19.79 43.23 9.46
N GLN A 78 -18.66 42.87 8.83
CA GLN A 78 -18.36 43.24 7.45
C GLN A 78 -17.71 42.05 6.73
N SER A 79 -18.39 41.54 5.68
CA SER A 79 -17.85 40.52 4.78
C SER A 79 -17.62 41.08 3.40
N PHE A 80 -16.52 40.73 2.75
CA PHE A 80 -16.23 41.10 1.36
C PHE A 80 -16.73 40.07 0.36
N THR A 81 -17.54 39.09 0.79
CA THR A 81 -18.21 38.11 -0.09
C THR A 81 -19.71 38.16 0.12
N GLU A 82 -20.48 38.18 -0.98
CA GLU A 82 -21.94 38.21 -0.95
C GLU A 82 -22.54 37.04 -0.15
N LYS A 83 -21.90 35.86 -0.21
CA LYS A 83 -22.39 34.65 0.46
C LYS A 83 -22.53 34.80 1.97
N TYR A 84 -21.67 35.58 2.59
CA TYR A 84 -21.63 35.76 4.05
C TYR A 84 -21.97 37.20 4.50
N SER A 85 -22.12 38.13 3.57
CA SER A 85 -22.53 39.50 3.90
C SER A 85 -23.97 39.51 4.46
N GLY A 86 -24.10 40.01 5.69
CA GLY A 86 -25.37 40.05 6.41
C GLY A 86 -25.70 38.75 7.18
N VAL A 87 -24.83 37.81 7.27
CA VAL A 87 -25.01 36.60 8.11
C VAL A 87 -24.75 36.95 9.56
N VAL A 88 -25.66 36.60 10.46
CA VAL A 88 -25.54 36.79 11.89
C VAL A 88 -25.50 35.42 12.58
N ASN A 89 -24.44 35.14 13.30
CA ASN A 89 -24.32 33.93 14.12
C ASN A 89 -24.83 34.20 15.54
N THR A 90 -25.10 33.15 16.29
CA THR A 90 -25.50 33.21 17.69
C THR A 90 -24.46 33.99 18.50
N VAL A 91 -24.93 34.91 19.30
CA VAL A 91 -24.14 35.62 20.33
C VAL A 91 -24.27 34.83 21.63
N TYR A 92 -23.16 34.55 22.25
CA TYR A 92 -23.06 33.86 23.54
C TYR A 92 -22.65 34.86 24.62
N CYS A 93 -23.23 34.74 25.80
CA CYS A 93 -22.82 35.47 26.99
C CYS A 93 -22.55 34.48 28.11
N GLY A 94 -21.52 34.71 28.90
CA GLY A 94 -21.12 33.82 30.00
C GLY A 94 -19.61 33.87 30.28
N ASP A 95 -19.12 32.94 31.08
CA ASP A 95 -17.68 32.78 31.24
C ASP A 95 -17.05 32.20 29.98
N LYS A 96 -15.89 32.68 29.61
CA LYS A 96 -15.15 32.22 28.43
C LYS A 96 -14.90 30.70 28.43
N SER A 97 -14.65 30.12 29.61
CA SER A 97 -14.50 28.67 29.80
C SER A 97 -15.79 27.89 29.48
N ASP A 98 -16.93 28.43 29.95
CA ASP A 98 -18.24 27.79 29.77
C ASP A 98 -18.70 27.86 28.31
N ILE A 99 -18.48 29.02 27.67
CA ILE A 99 -18.73 29.18 26.23
C ILE A 99 -17.89 28.17 25.42
N TRP A 100 -16.58 28.04 25.71
CA TRP A 100 -15.73 27.07 25.07
C TRP A 100 -16.18 25.62 25.37
N GLY A 101 -16.54 25.34 26.63
CA GLY A 101 -17.07 24.04 27.04
C GLY A 101 -18.34 23.65 26.30
N TYR A 102 -19.24 24.61 26.06
CA TYR A 102 -20.45 24.39 25.24
C TYR A 102 -20.10 24.13 23.78
N ILE A 103 -19.27 24.96 23.15
CA ILE A 103 -18.82 24.82 21.77
C ILE A 103 -18.12 23.46 21.58
N PHE A 104 -17.25 23.09 22.51
CA PHE A 104 -16.54 21.83 22.49
C PHE A 104 -17.52 20.64 22.52
N ARG A 105 -18.47 20.61 23.43
CA ARG A 105 -19.49 19.56 23.51
C ARG A 105 -20.28 19.41 22.22
N CYS A 106 -20.65 20.53 21.58
CA CYS A 106 -21.43 20.52 20.35
C CYS A 106 -20.66 19.93 19.16
N TYR A 107 -19.35 20.14 19.07
CA TYR A 107 -18.58 19.82 17.88
C TYR A 107 -17.48 18.76 18.11
N PHE A 108 -17.33 18.26 19.33
CA PHE A 108 -16.31 17.29 19.71
C PHE A 108 -16.38 16.01 18.87
N MET A 109 -17.56 15.43 18.70
CA MET A 109 -17.73 14.16 17.99
C MET A 109 -17.30 14.27 16.52
N VAL A 110 -17.64 15.33 15.82
CA VAL A 110 -17.23 15.55 14.42
C VAL A 110 -15.71 15.73 14.34
N THR A 111 -15.14 16.47 15.27
CA THR A 111 -13.70 16.68 15.33
C THR A 111 -12.96 15.37 15.67
N LEU A 112 -13.47 14.57 16.59
CA LEU A 112 -12.94 13.25 16.93
C LEU A 112 -12.94 12.31 15.73
N ILE A 113 -14.04 12.27 14.97
CA ILE A 113 -14.14 11.51 13.71
C ILE A 113 -13.06 11.96 12.73
N ALA A 114 -12.85 13.27 12.55
CA ALA A 114 -11.82 13.78 11.68
C ALA A 114 -10.40 13.38 12.13
N CYS A 115 -10.10 13.46 13.43
CA CYS A 115 -8.82 13.04 14.00
C CYS A 115 -8.59 11.52 13.82
N THR A 116 -9.61 10.70 14.08
CA THR A 116 -9.51 9.24 13.88
C THR A 116 -9.32 8.88 12.41
N MET A 117 -9.98 9.62 11.51
CA MET A 117 -9.82 9.43 10.07
C MET A 117 -8.42 9.82 9.58
N LEU A 118 -7.83 10.91 10.12
CA LEU A 118 -6.46 11.30 9.85
C LEU A 118 -5.47 10.22 10.29
N PHE A 119 -5.60 9.74 11.53
CA PHE A 119 -4.77 8.67 12.05
C PHE A 119 -4.91 7.39 11.25
N SER A 120 -6.13 6.97 10.92
CA SER A 120 -6.39 5.78 10.11
C SER A 120 -5.79 5.91 8.71
N GLY A 121 -5.86 7.08 8.08
CA GLY A 121 -5.23 7.33 6.79
C GLY A 121 -3.71 7.15 6.83
N LEU A 122 -3.03 7.66 7.87
CA LEU A 122 -1.60 7.45 8.08
C LEU A 122 -1.26 5.97 8.27
N VAL A 123 -2.04 5.25 9.08
CA VAL A 123 -1.86 3.80 9.28
C VAL A 123 -2.02 3.03 7.96
N VAL A 124 -3.02 3.36 7.15
CA VAL A 124 -3.23 2.75 5.84
C VAL A 124 -2.05 2.98 4.91
N LEU A 125 -1.45 4.20 4.89
CA LEU A 125 -0.25 4.46 4.10
C LEU A 125 0.95 3.60 4.54
N ILE A 126 1.15 3.45 5.86
CA ILE A 126 2.22 2.61 6.40
C ILE A 126 1.99 1.14 6.02
N ILE A 127 0.75 0.63 6.16
CA ILE A 127 0.39 -0.74 5.77
C ILE A 127 0.63 -0.94 4.27
N SER A 128 0.21 0.00 3.42
CA SER A 128 0.45 -0.05 1.98
C SER A 128 1.93 -0.21 1.67
N LEU A 129 2.77 0.65 2.25
CA LEU A 129 4.22 0.61 2.05
C LEU A 129 4.82 -0.74 2.49
N VAL A 130 4.42 -1.26 3.65
CA VAL A 130 4.90 -2.55 4.16
C VAL A 130 4.49 -3.69 3.23
N LEU A 131 3.23 -3.73 2.78
CA LEU A 131 2.74 -4.76 1.87
C LEU A 131 3.46 -4.72 0.52
N ASP A 132 3.67 -3.54 -0.05
CA ASP A 132 4.37 -3.37 -1.32
C ASP A 132 5.83 -3.87 -1.25
N ILE A 133 6.52 -3.62 -0.12
CA ILE A 133 7.88 -4.10 0.11
C ILE A 133 7.90 -5.63 0.29
N VAL A 134 7.02 -6.19 1.13
CA VAL A 134 7.00 -7.63 1.46
C VAL A 134 6.61 -8.48 0.26
N TYR A 135 5.58 -8.07 -0.48
CA TYR A 135 5.06 -8.84 -1.61
C TYR A 135 5.68 -8.46 -2.96
N LYS A 136 6.46 -7.36 -3.01
CA LYS A 136 7.06 -6.79 -4.24
C LYS A 136 6.00 -6.52 -5.32
N THR A 137 4.78 -6.19 -4.91
CA THR A 137 3.63 -5.87 -5.77
C THR A 137 2.87 -4.71 -5.17
N ARG A 138 2.29 -3.83 -6.00
CA ARG A 138 1.48 -2.71 -5.52
C ARG A 138 0.07 -3.17 -5.16
N PHE A 139 -0.39 -2.77 -3.97
CA PHE A 139 -1.74 -3.05 -3.46
C PHE A 139 -2.70 -1.88 -3.63
N ASP A 140 -2.20 -0.70 -4.04
CA ASP A 140 -2.98 0.51 -4.31
C ASP A 140 -3.76 1.08 -3.11
N LEU A 141 -3.49 0.58 -1.89
CA LEU A 141 -4.05 1.09 -0.63
C LEU A 141 -3.60 2.52 -0.34
N GLU A 142 -2.47 2.96 -0.88
CA GLU A 142 -1.92 4.29 -0.72
C GLU A 142 -2.90 5.38 -1.16
N TYR A 143 -3.63 5.16 -2.25
CA TYR A 143 -4.62 6.12 -2.75
C TYR A 143 -5.77 6.34 -1.77
N LEU A 144 -6.20 5.26 -1.11
CA LEU A 144 -7.23 5.34 -0.07
C LEU A 144 -6.71 6.08 1.17
N GLY A 145 -5.47 5.80 1.59
CA GLY A 145 -4.81 6.53 2.67
C GLY A 145 -4.79 8.04 2.41
N TRP A 146 -4.44 8.46 1.19
CA TRP A 146 -4.48 9.88 0.80
C TRP A 146 -5.90 10.45 0.79
N CYS A 147 -6.92 9.70 0.31
CA CYS A 147 -8.31 10.13 0.38
C CYS A 147 -8.75 10.41 1.82
N MET A 148 -8.38 9.51 2.75
CA MET A 148 -8.71 9.66 4.18
C MET A 148 -8.01 10.87 4.80
N ILE A 149 -6.72 11.09 4.51
CA ILE A 149 -5.96 12.24 5.02
C ILE A 149 -6.54 13.54 4.49
N LEU A 150 -6.77 13.65 3.18
CA LEU A 150 -7.36 14.85 2.59
C LEU A 150 -8.75 15.14 3.13
N GLY A 151 -9.61 14.12 3.23
CA GLY A 151 -10.94 14.25 3.85
C GLY A 151 -10.87 14.69 5.30
N ALA A 152 -9.94 14.13 6.09
CA ALA A 152 -9.74 14.52 7.49
C ALA A 152 -9.24 15.96 7.63
N VAL A 153 -8.27 16.38 6.81
CA VAL A 153 -7.77 17.77 6.80
C VAL A 153 -8.88 18.76 6.44
N TRP A 154 -9.72 18.40 5.47
CA TRP A 154 -10.89 19.21 5.14
C TRP A 154 -11.87 19.28 6.31
N MET A 155 -12.23 18.17 6.94
CA MET A 155 -13.14 18.14 8.09
C MET A 155 -12.61 18.96 9.28
N LEU A 156 -11.31 18.84 9.58
CA LEU A 156 -10.67 19.62 10.64
C LEU A 156 -10.69 21.12 10.34
N GLY A 157 -10.46 21.47 9.10
CA GLY A 157 -10.47 22.85 8.66
C GLY A 157 -11.86 23.49 8.62
N GLU A 158 -12.90 22.71 8.34
CA GLU A 158 -14.29 23.15 8.45
C GLU A 158 -14.84 23.07 9.88
N SER A 159 -14.15 22.36 10.78
CA SER A 159 -14.53 22.23 12.18
C SER A 159 -14.61 23.59 12.85
N LYS A 160 -15.67 23.81 13.61
CA LYS A 160 -15.82 25.01 14.45
C LYS A 160 -14.81 25.04 15.61
N LEU A 161 -14.12 23.94 15.89
CA LEU A 161 -13.04 23.83 16.87
C LEU A 161 -11.64 24.10 16.29
N ARG A 162 -11.53 24.48 15.03
CA ARG A 162 -10.24 24.65 14.32
C ARG A 162 -9.24 25.59 15.03
N GLN A 163 -9.74 26.59 15.75
CA GLN A 163 -8.90 27.54 16.53
C GLN A 163 -8.13 26.85 17.67
N LEU A 164 -8.53 25.64 18.10
CA LEU A 164 -7.80 24.84 19.08
C LEU A 164 -6.57 24.14 18.47
N PHE A 165 -6.54 23.93 17.16
CA PHE A 165 -5.46 23.19 16.48
C PHE A 165 -4.45 24.12 15.81
N VAL A 166 -4.91 25.26 15.29
CA VAL A 166 -4.06 26.19 14.52
C VAL A 166 -4.34 27.62 14.95
N SER A 167 -3.30 28.33 15.36
CA SER A 167 -3.40 29.76 15.76
C SER A 167 -3.77 30.66 14.58
N ASN A 168 -3.30 30.33 13.36
CA ASN A 168 -3.63 31.08 12.16
C ASN A 168 -4.80 30.43 11.40
N ALA A 169 -6.01 30.87 11.71
CA ALA A 169 -7.23 30.39 11.08
C ALA A 169 -7.26 30.62 9.55
N SER A 170 -6.54 31.62 9.04
CA SER A 170 -6.51 31.93 7.60
C SER A 170 -5.76 30.90 6.79
N ILE A 171 -4.65 30.38 7.31
CA ILE A 171 -3.87 29.31 6.66
C ILE A 171 -4.74 28.06 6.53
N LEU A 172 -5.37 27.62 7.62
CA LEU A 172 -6.19 26.42 7.62
C LEU A 172 -7.43 26.58 6.72
N SER A 173 -8.05 27.75 6.69
CA SER A 173 -9.16 28.04 5.77
C SER A 173 -8.75 27.90 4.31
N ASN A 174 -7.59 28.45 3.93
CA ASN A 174 -7.09 28.34 2.56
C ASN A 174 -6.71 26.89 2.21
N MET A 175 -6.12 26.13 3.15
CA MET A 175 -5.83 24.71 2.97
C MET A 175 -7.09 23.90 2.66
N CYS A 176 -8.24 24.21 3.27
CA CYS A 176 -9.50 23.52 2.97
C CYS A 176 -9.90 23.67 1.52
N PHE A 177 -9.77 24.87 0.93
CA PHE A 177 -10.06 25.07 -0.49
C PHE A 177 -9.12 24.29 -1.37
N PHE A 178 -7.82 24.26 -1.07
CA PHE A 178 -6.84 23.45 -1.80
C PHE A 178 -7.18 21.95 -1.74
N VAL A 179 -7.54 21.46 -0.55
CA VAL A 179 -7.93 20.06 -0.37
C VAL A 179 -9.16 19.71 -1.20
N VAL A 180 -10.20 20.54 -1.21
CA VAL A 180 -11.40 20.29 -2.03
C VAL A 180 -11.05 20.19 -3.51
N MET A 181 -10.16 21.07 -4.01
CA MET A 181 -9.75 21.06 -5.42
C MET A 181 -8.96 19.81 -5.81
N ILE A 182 -8.14 19.26 -4.91
CA ILE A 182 -7.23 18.14 -5.18
C ILE A 182 -7.85 16.78 -4.80
N CYS A 183 -8.85 16.74 -3.92
CA CYS A 183 -9.46 15.52 -3.38
C CYS A 183 -9.87 14.46 -4.44
N PRO A 184 -10.32 14.80 -5.67
CA PRO A 184 -10.64 13.80 -6.68
C PRO A 184 -9.45 13.03 -7.22
N VAL A 185 -8.22 13.57 -7.12
CA VAL A 185 -7.02 12.98 -7.74
C VAL A 185 -6.69 11.58 -7.19
N PRO A 186 -6.58 11.35 -5.86
CA PRO A 186 -6.32 10.01 -5.34
C PRO A 186 -7.42 9.00 -5.68
N ILE A 187 -8.68 9.44 -5.76
CA ILE A 187 -9.81 8.58 -6.16
C ILE A 187 -9.64 8.13 -7.61
N MET A 188 -9.19 9.02 -8.50
CA MET A 188 -8.95 8.70 -9.90
C MET A 188 -7.81 7.70 -10.06
N PHE A 189 -6.70 7.87 -9.34
CA PHE A 189 -5.60 6.90 -9.34
C PHE A 189 -6.06 5.52 -8.83
N TYR A 190 -6.85 5.50 -7.74
CA TYR A 190 -7.43 4.25 -7.24
C TYR A 190 -8.26 3.55 -8.30
N ILE A 191 -9.14 4.28 -9.01
CA ILE A 191 -10.01 3.70 -10.03
C ILE A 191 -9.22 3.27 -11.27
N ASP A 192 -8.24 4.07 -11.71
CA ASP A 192 -7.36 3.69 -12.82
C ASP A 192 -6.64 2.36 -12.53
N SER A 193 -6.15 2.19 -11.30
CA SER A 193 -5.56 0.94 -10.85
C SER A 193 -6.57 -0.21 -10.87
N VAL A 194 -7.75 -0.04 -10.29
CA VAL A 194 -8.83 -1.05 -10.29
C VAL A 194 -9.22 -1.45 -11.71
N GLN A 195 -9.23 -0.51 -12.64
CA GLN A 195 -9.51 -0.73 -14.08
C GLN A 195 -8.27 -1.14 -14.89
N GLN A 196 -7.14 -1.42 -14.22
CA GLN A 196 -5.89 -1.86 -14.85
C GLN A 196 -5.37 -0.91 -15.95
N GLY A 197 -5.49 0.39 -15.74
CA GLY A 197 -5.01 1.43 -16.66
C GLY A 197 -5.78 1.54 -17.98
N ARG A 198 -6.93 0.85 -18.13
CA ARG A 198 -7.71 0.81 -19.39
C ARG A 198 -8.16 2.17 -19.86
N TYR A 199 -8.45 3.08 -18.94
CA TYR A 199 -8.92 4.45 -19.22
C TYR A 199 -7.91 5.54 -18.86
N ARG A 200 -6.64 5.18 -18.69
CA ARG A 200 -5.56 6.05 -18.23
C ARG A 200 -5.50 7.40 -18.96
N LYS A 201 -5.63 7.39 -20.30
CA LYS A 201 -5.63 8.63 -21.09
C LYS A 201 -6.80 9.57 -20.72
N VAL A 202 -7.96 9.00 -20.42
CA VAL A 202 -9.15 9.77 -20.04
C VAL A 202 -8.95 10.39 -18.64
N TYR A 203 -8.41 9.62 -17.71
CA TYR A 203 -8.11 10.11 -16.35
C TYR A 203 -7.03 11.19 -16.36
N HIS A 204 -5.97 11.04 -17.17
CA HIS A 204 -4.95 12.09 -17.31
C HIS A 204 -5.51 13.41 -17.82
N VAL A 205 -6.48 13.39 -18.74
CA VAL A 205 -7.15 14.63 -19.18
C VAL A 205 -7.90 15.29 -18.02
N ALA A 206 -8.62 14.51 -17.20
CA ALA A 206 -9.31 15.06 -16.03
C ALA A 206 -8.34 15.58 -14.96
N GLU A 207 -7.23 14.90 -14.72
CA GLU A 207 -6.15 15.37 -13.84
C GLU A 207 -5.61 16.73 -14.31
N CYS A 208 -5.35 16.88 -15.62
CA CYS A 208 -4.94 18.15 -16.20
C CYS A 208 -6.00 19.24 -15.97
N ILE A 209 -7.28 18.92 -16.13
CA ILE A 209 -8.37 19.88 -15.89
C ILE A 209 -8.41 20.29 -14.41
N ILE A 210 -8.25 19.35 -13.48
CA ILE A 210 -8.17 19.63 -12.04
C ILE A 210 -6.96 20.52 -11.73
N CYS A 211 -5.79 20.23 -12.28
CA CYS A 211 -4.58 21.04 -12.10
C CYS A 211 -4.76 22.46 -12.65
N VAL A 212 -5.36 22.61 -13.83
CA VAL A 212 -5.65 23.92 -14.43
C VAL A 212 -6.63 24.69 -13.57
N ASN A 213 -7.73 24.06 -13.10
CA ASN A 213 -8.68 24.69 -12.18
C ASN A 213 -7.98 25.16 -10.89
N PHE A 214 -7.14 24.31 -10.29
CA PHE A 214 -6.37 24.64 -9.09
C PHE A 214 -5.48 25.89 -9.31
N VAL A 215 -4.73 25.90 -10.41
CA VAL A 215 -3.85 27.04 -10.74
C VAL A 215 -4.67 28.31 -10.98
N ILE A 216 -5.73 28.24 -11.78
CA ILE A 216 -6.59 29.42 -12.06
C ILE A 216 -7.19 29.98 -10.78
N CYS A 217 -7.84 29.15 -9.95
CA CYS A 217 -8.46 29.60 -8.70
C CYS A 217 -7.43 30.20 -7.75
N THR A 218 -6.24 29.59 -7.66
CA THR A 218 -5.15 30.09 -6.82
C THR A 218 -4.62 31.43 -7.31
N VAL A 219 -4.41 31.60 -8.60
CA VAL A 219 -3.96 32.88 -9.20
C VAL A 219 -4.99 33.98 -8.98
N LEU A 220 -6.28 33.71 -9.21
CA LEU A 220 -7.35 34.66 -8.96
C LEU A 220 -7.41 35.12 -7.50
N GLN A 221 -7.23 34.19 -6.56
CA GLN A 221 -7.17 34.47 -5.13
C GLN A 221 -5.96 35.31 -4.74
N VAL A 222 -4.74 34.96 -5.25
CA VAL A 222 -3.48 35.68 -4.94
C VAL A 222 -3.51 37.09 -5.50
N LEU A 223 -4.05 37.27 -6.70
CA LEU A 223 -4.21 38.58 -7.34
C LEU A 223 -5.36 39.40 -6.76
N ASN A 224 -6.12 38.86 -5.78
CA ASN A 224 -7.31 39.48 -5.20
C ASN A 224 -8.39 39.85 -6.24
N ILE A 225 -8.45 39.14 -7.35
CA ILE A 225 -9.49 39.30 -8.40
C ILE A 225 -10.78 38.62 -7.95
N ALA A 226 -10.69 37.34 -7.51
CA ALA A 226 -11.82 36.58 -7.01
C ALA A 226 -11.38 35.70 -5.84
N ASP A 227 -12.18 35.62 -4.78
CA ASP A 227 -11.91 34.78 -3.62
C ASP A 227 -12.22 33.31 -3.91
N PHE A 228 -11.56 32.38 -3.22
CA PHE A 228 -11.82 30.93 -3.31
C PHE A 228 -13.30 30.59 -3.13
N ILE A 229 -14.01 31.28 -2.24
CA ILE A 229 -15.44 31.05 -2.01
C ILE A 229 -16.27 31.36 -3.26
N SER A 230 -15.89 32.39 -4.02
CA SER A 230 -16.58 32.78 -5.27
C SER A 230 -16.25 31.81 -6.41
N THR A 231 -15.03 31.25 -6.45
CA THR A 231 -14.59 30.30 -7.46
C THR A 231 -14.93 28.84 -7.12
N MET A 232 -15.43 28.58 -5.90
CA MET A 232 -15.76 27.23 -5.41
C MET A 232 -16.80 26.51 -6.30
N PHE A 233 -17.74 27.25 -6.88
CA PHE A 233 -18.72 26.69 -7.80
C PHE A 233 -18.06 26.06 -9.04
N LEU A 234 -17.03 26.71 -9.58
CA LEU A 234 -16.25 26.15 -10.71
C LEU A 234 -15.55 24.83 -10.30
N SER A 235 -14.96 24.80 -9.13
CA SER A 235 -14.34 23.58 -8.60
C SER A 235 -15.35 22.44 -8.39
N HIS A 236 -16.56 22.75 -7.93
CA HIS A 236 -17.64 21.76 -7.82
C HIS A 236 -18.09 21.22 -9.19
N ILE A 237 -18.11 22.05 -10.23
CA ILE A 237 -18.40 21.59 -11.61
C ILE A 237 -17.30 20.63 -12.08
N VAL A 238 -16.02 20.94 -11.85
CA VAL A 238 -14.91 20.07 -12.21
C VAL A 238 -15.00 18.74 -11.47
N ILE A 239 -15.29 18.75 -10.16
CA ILE A 239 -15.48 17.54 -9.35
C ILE A 239 -16.66 16.71 -9.89
N ALA A 240 -17.81 17.35 -10.17
CA ALA A 240 -18.98 16.67 -10.71
C ALA A 240 -18.70 16.04 -12.09
N GLY A 241 -17.97 16.75 -12.96
CA GLY A 241 -17.50 16.23 -14.24
C GLY A 241 -16.58 15.02 -14.09
N THR A 242 -15.67 15.06 -13.11
CA THR A 242 -14.79 13.93 -12.79
C THR A 242 -15.60 12.71 -12.33
N PHE A 243 -16.56 12.88 -11.43
CA PHE A 243 -17.43 11.79 -10.99
C PHE A 243 -18.30 11.23 -12.11
N LEU A 244 -18.84 12.08 -12.99
CA LEU A 244 -19.59 11.64 -14.16
C LEU A 244 -18.72 10.81 -15.11
N MET A 245 -17.47 11.21 -15.31
CA MET A 245 -16.50 10.48 -16.11
C MET A 245 -16.19 9.11 -15.49
N ILE A 246 -15.92 9.05 -14.19
CA ILE A 246 -15.72 7.80 -13.45
C ILE A 246 -16.95 6.89 -13.62
N PHE A 247 -18.13 7.42 -13.41
CA PHE A 247 -19.39 6.67 -13.57
C PHE A 247 -19.55 6.12 -14.98
N THR A 248 -19.26 6.91 -16.02
CA THR A 248 -19.35 6.45 -17.42
C THR A 248 -18.34 5.35 -17.74
N THR A 249 -17.11 5.42 -17.23
CA THR A 249 -16.10 4.35 -17.43
C THR A 249 -16.53 3.05 -16.75
N ILE A 250 -17.09 3.14 -15.54
CA ILE A 250 -17.62 1.99 -14.80
C ILE A 250 -18.81 1.35 -15.54
N CYS A 251 -19.79 2.16 -15.97
CA CYS A 251 -20.93 1.67 -16.74
C CYS A 251 -20.47 0.94 -18.02
N ARG A 252 -19.48 1.50 -18.70
CA ARG A 252 -18.89 0.89 -19.90
C ARG A 252 -18.25 -0.47 -19.63
N ASP A 253 -17.57 -0.59 -18.50
CA ASP A 253 -16.98 -1.87 -18.08
C ASP A 253 -18.02 -2.90 -17.66
N LEU A 254 -19.10 -2.47 -17.00
CA LEU A 254 -20.25 -3.32 -16.68
C LEU A 254 -20.92 -3.87 -17.94
N ILE A 255 -21.19 -3.01 -18.93
CA ILE A 255 -21.81 -3.39 -20.22
C ILE A 255 -20.89 -4.36 -20.98
N LYS A 256 -19.57 -4.15 -20.97
CA LYS A 256 -18.61 -5.02 -21.65
C LYS A 256 -18.31 -6.31 -20.87
N GLY A 257 -18.85 -6.46 -19.66
CA GLY A 257 -18.60 -7.63 -18.81
C GLY A 257 -17.18 -7.70 -18.22
N THR A 258 -16.37 -6.67 -18.39
CA THR A 258 -14.98 -6.59 -17.88
C THR A 258 -14.91 -6.26 -16.39
N ALA A 259 -16.02 -5.84 -15.77
CA ALA A 259 -16.12 -5.53 -14.35
C ALA A 259 -16.17 -6.75 -13.42
N LYS A 260 -16.08 -8.00 -13.96
CA LYS A 260 -16.19 -9.23 -13.14
C LYS A 260 -15.12 -9.31 -12.04
N HIS A 261 -13.93 -8.76 -12.28
CA HIS A 261 -12.78 -8.83 -11.36
C HIS A 261 -12.78 -7.76 -10.26
N TYR A 262 -13.65 -6.74 -10.34
CA TYR A 262 -13.69 -5.65 -9.36
C TYR A 262 -15.10 -5.26 -8.88
N LYS A 263 -16.00 -6.24 -8.81
CA LYS A 263 -17.38 -6.01 -8.31
C LYS A 263 -17.39 -5.46 -6.89
N LEU A 264 -16.51 -5.96 -6.03
CA LEU A 264 -16.43 -5.56 -4.63
C LEU A 264 -15.94 -4.10 -4.48
N PRO A 265 -14.82 -3.66 -5.09
CA PRO A 265 -14.42 -2.25 -5.13
C PRO A 265 -15.50 -1.32 -5.66
N LEU A 266 -16.28 -1.78 -6.63
CA LEU A 266 -17.38 -1.00 -7.21
C LEU A 266 -18.44 -0.62 -6.18
N ILE A 267 -18.78 -1.54 -5.26
CA ILE A 267 -19.75 -1.27 -4.19
C ILE A 267 -19.23 -0.16 -3.27
N GLY A 268 -17.97 -0.25 -2.83
CA GLY A 268 -17.35 0.78 -2.00
C GLY A 268 -17.28 2.14 -2.69
N LEU A 269 -16.98 2.15 -3.98
CA LEU A 269 -16.92 3.36 -4.78
C LEU A 269 -18.30 4.03 -4.93
N VAL A 270 -19.34 3.26 -5.23
CA VAL A 270 -20.72 3.76 -5.31
C VAL A 270 -21.15 4.36 -3.97
N ALA A 271 -20.83 3.69 -2.86
CA ALA A 271 -21.11 4.22 -1.53
C ALA A 271 -20.39 5.56 -1.28
N ALA A 272 -19.11 5.66 -1.65
CA ALA A 272 -18.34 6.88 -1.54
C ALA A 272 -18.90 8.02 -2.42
N MET A 273 -19.33 7.71 -3.65
CA MET A 273 -19.98 8.69 -4.54
C MET A 273 -21.29 9.22 -3.96
N ILE A 274 -22.13 8.34 -3.42
CA ILE A 274 -23.39 8.74 -2.75
C ILE A 274 -23.07 9.64 -1.56
N ALA A 275 -22.06 9.30 -0.76
CA ALA A 275 -21.63 10.08 0.39
C ALA A 275 -21.19 11.49 -0.01
N VAL A 276 -20.44 11.66 -1.11
CA VAL A 276 -20.03 12.97 -1.63
C VAL A 276 -21.24 13.79 -2.08
N ILE A 277 -22.20 13.18 -2.78
CA ILE A 277 -23.42 13.87 -3.22
C ILE A 277 -24.24 14.36 -2.02
N LEU A 278 -24.38 13.53 -0.98
CA LEU A 278 -25.08 13.89 0.26
C LEU A 278 -24.37 15.04 0.98
N GLU A 279 -23.04 14.99 1.05
CA GLU A 279 -22.24 16.04 1.68
C GLU A 279 -22.37 17.38 0.96
N VAL A 280 -22.20 17.40 -0.36
CA VAL A 280 -22.38 18.62 -1.18
C VAL A 280 -23.78 19.19 -1.00
N THR A 281 -24.80 18.34 -1.00
CA THR A 281 -26.19 18.77 -0.78
C THR A 281 -26.38 19.36 0.63
N ALA A 282 -25.77 18.77 1.66
CA ALA A 282 -25.83 19.27 3.03
C ALA A 282 -25.16 20.65 3.16
N VAL A 283 -24.00 20.85 2.53
CA VAL A 283 -23.30 22.16 2.49
C VAL A 283 -24.15 23.26 1.88
N TYR A 284 -24.85 22.96 0.77
CA TYR A 284 -25.73 23.96 0.13
C TYR A 284 -27.04 24.18 0.88
N ARG A 285 -27.52 23.23 1.69
CA ARG A 285 -28.72 23.38 2.54
C ARG A 285 -28.42 23.92 3.94
N VAL A 286 -27.17 24.31 4.21
CA VAL A 286 -26.73 24.87 5.53
C VAL A 286 -27.01 23.88 6.68
N VAL A 287 -26.85 22.60 6.46
CA VAL A 287 -26.99 21.59 7.51
C VAL A 287 -25.66 21.49 8.29
N SER A 288 -25.72 21.51 9.62
CA SER A 288 -24.53 21.57 10.50
C SER A 288 -23.70 20.26 10.60
N LEU A 289 -23.99 19.25 9.80
CA LEU A 289 -23.38 17.92 9.84
C LEU A 289 -22.21 17.73 8.86
N SER A 290 -21.50 18.80 8.53
CA SER A 290 -20.43 18.78 7.53
C SER A 290 -19.32 17.74 7.83
N GLY A 291 -19.07 16.88 6.86
CA GLY A 291 -18.00 15.87 6.88
C GLY A 291 -18.44 14.46 7.28
N ILE A 292 -19.58 14.27 7.92
CA ILE A 292 -20.02 12.93 8.40
C ILE A 292 -20.29 11.98 7.23
N PHE A 293 -20.96 12.44 6.18
CA PHE A 293 -21.25 11.59 5.03
C PHE A 293 -19.98 11.15 4.30
N ILE A 294 -19.01 12.05 4.14
CA ILE A 294 -17.69 11.70 3.57
C ILE A 294 -16.98 10.67 4.44
N ALA A 295 -16.97 10.84 5.76
CA ALA A 295 -16.35 9.90 6.68
C ALA A 295 -16.98 8.49 6.55
N ILE A 296 -18.30 8.38 6.52
CA ILE A 296 -19.02 7.11 6.31
C ILE A 296 -18.64 6.49 4.96
N GLY A 297 -18.65 7.27 3.89
CA GLY A 297 -18.29 6.80 2.55
C GLY A 297 -16.86 6.29 2.46
N LEU A 298 -15.91 6.98 3.07
CA LEU A 298 -14.50 6.59 3.10
C LEU A 298 -14.27 5.35 3.98
N VAL A 299 -14.97 5.21 5.10
CA VAL A 299 -14.92 3.98 5.92
C VAL A 299 -15.49 2.79 5.16
N ALA A 300 -16.60 2.96 4.46
CA ALA A 300 -17.16 1.89 3.62
C ALA A 300 -16.18 1.46 2.52
N LEU A 301 -15.56 2.42 1.84
CA LEU A 301 -14.54 2.17 0.83
C LEU A 301 -13.31 1.46 1.44
N LEU A 302 -12.86 1.88 2.62
CA LEU A 302 -11.76 1.24 3.37
C LEU A 302 -12.04 -0.22 3.65
N VAL A 303 -13.21 -0.54 4.21
CA VAL A 303 -13.60 -1.93 4.54
C VAL A 303 -13.57 -2.81 3.29
N VAL A 304 -14.17 -2.33 2.21
CA VAL A 304 -14.21 -3.07 0.93
C VAL A 304 -12.79 -3.29 0.37
N THR A 305 -11.95 -2.26 0.40
CA THR A 305 -10.58 -2.34 -0.11
C THR A 305 -9.71 -3.27 0.75
N LEU A 306 -9.88 -3.28 2.07
CA LEU A 306 -9.20 -4.21 2.96
C LEU A 306 -9.60 -5.66 2.69
N ILE A 307 -10.90 -5.95 2.49
CA ILE A 307 -11.36 -7.30 2.14
C ILE A 307 -10.69 -7.77 0.83
N GLN A 308 -10.70 -6.92 -0.19
CA GLN A 308 -10.06 -7.21 -1.47
C GLN A 308 -8.54 -7.44 -1.33
N THR A 309 -7.87 -6.63 -0.52
CA THR A 309 -6.44 -6.79 -0.25
C THR A 309 -6.15 -8.12 0.43
N MET A 310 -6.97 -8.52 1.40
CA MET A 310 -6.85 -9.84 2.06
C MET A 310 -7.05 -10.99 1.08
N GLU A 311 -8.03 -10.91 0.19
CA GLU A 311 -8.24 -11.92 -0.87
C GLU A 311 -7.01 -12.01 -1.78
N ARG A 312 -6.47 -10.88 -2.22
CA ARG A 312 -5.28 -10.84 -3.08
C ARG A 312 -4.04 -11.41 -2.39
N ILE A 313 -3.83 -11.11 -1.10
CA ILE A 313 -2.74 -11.70 -0.30
C ILE A 313 -2.89 -13.22 -0.25
N ARG A 314 -4.11 -13.70 0.03
CA ARG A 314 -4.39 -15.14 0.07
C ARG A 314 -4.09 -15.82 -1.26
N GLU A 315 -4.48 -15.22 -2.38
CA GLU A 315 -4.19 -15.76 -3.72
C GLU A 315 -2.68 -15.82 -3.98
N LEU A 316 -1.93 -14.77 -3.62
CA LEU A 316 -0.48 -14.73 -3.76
C LEU A 316 0.21 -15.82 -2.90
N GLU A 317 -0.24 -16.00 -1.67
CA GLU A 317 0.30 -17.04 -0.78
C GLU A 317 0.00 -18.45 -1.30
N LEU A 318 -1.22 -18.70 -1.80
CA LEU A 318 -1.57 -19.98 -2.43
C LEU A 318 -0.76 -20.25 -3.70
N ALA A 319 -0.53 -19.21 -4.52
CA ALA A 319 0.31 -19.34 -5.72
C ALA A 319 1.76 -19.68 -5.36
N ARG A 320 2.33 -19.00 -4.34
CA ARG A 320 3.68 -19.30 -3.82
C ARG A 320 3.79 -20.73 -3.28
N GLN A 321 2.78 -21.16 -2.51
CA GLN A 321 2.76 -22.53 -1.98
C GLN A 321 2.67 -23.58 -3.09
N LYS A 322 1.88 -23.31 -4.13
CA LYS A 322 1.76 -24.19 -5.30
C LYS A 322 3.09 -24.27 -6.05
N GLU A 323 3.71 -23.15 -6.34
CA GLU A 323 5.03 -23.08 -6.97
C GLU A 323 6.09 -23.82 -6.16
N ALA A 324 6.10 -23.63 -4.83
CA ALA A 324 7.00 -24.32 -3.93
C ALA A 324 6.79 -25.85 -3.95
N ARG A 325 5.52 -26.33 -4.03
CA ARG A 325 5.22 -27.77 -4.11
C ARG A 325 5.60 -28.36 -5.47
N GLU A 326 5.32 -27.64 -6.55
CA GLU A 326 5.64 -28.06 -7.92
C GLU A 326 7.16 -28.04 -8.20
N SER A 327 7.95 -27.39 -7.35
CA SER A 327 9.41 -27.32 -7.49
C SER A 327 10.17 -28.51 -6.91
N LEU A 328 9.49 -29.46 -6.23
CA LEU A 328 10.10 -30.65 -5.65
C LEU A 328 9.61 -31.92 -6.37
N ASP A 329 10.53 -32.85 -6.59
CA ASP A 329 10.21 -34.20 -7.10
C ASP A 329 9.44 -35.00 -6.03
N TYR A 330 8.25 -35.48 -6.35
CA TYR A 330 7.37 -36.18 -5.41
C TYR A 330 7.95 -37.51 -4.90
N LEU A 331 8.83 -38.12 -5.68
CA LEU A 331 9.40 -39.42 -5.38
C LEU A 331 10.61 -39.31 -4.41
N THR A 332 11.52 -38.40 -4.72
CA THR A 332 12.80 -38.27 -4.00
C THR A 332 12.79 -37.13 -2.98
N GLY A 333 11.86 -36.19 -3.10
CA GLY A 333 11.80 -34.96 -2.30
C GLY A 333 12.88 -33.94 -2.64
N LEU A 334 13.69 -34.18 -3.66
CA LEU A 334 14.71 -33.25 -4.14
C LEU A 334 14.11 -32.15 -5.02
N PRO A 335 14.77 -30.98 -5.12
CA PRO A 335 14.42 -29.98 -6.13
C PRO A 335 14.35 -30.61 -7.53
N MET A 336 13.31 -30.24 -8.30
CA MET A 336 13.22 -30.57 -9.71
C MET A 336 14.20 -29.72 -10.54
N ARG A 337 14.44 -30.10 -11.77
CA ARG A 337 15.41 -29.52 -12.71
C ARG A 337 15.50 -27.98 -12.61
N HIS A 338 14.41 -27.29 -12.91
CA HIS A 338 14.43 -25.82 -12.97
C HIS A 338 14.83 -25.16 -11.64
N LYS A 339 14.29 -25.64 -10.52
CA LYS A 339 14.63 -25.12 -9.19
C LYS A 339 16.07 -25.47 -8.82
N GLY A 340 16.52 -26.70 -9.13
CA GLY A 340 17.87 -27.14 -8.87
C GLY A 340 18.91 -26.34 -9.66
N GLU A 341 18.72 -26.19 -10.96
CA GLU A 341 19.59 -25.37 -11.83
C GLU A 341 19.71 -23.92 -11.31
N THR A 342 18.58 -23.29 -10.92
CA THR A 342 18.59 -21.94 -10.35
C THR A 342 19.46 -21.86 -9.10
N LEU A 343 19.28 -22.78 -8.14
CA LEU A 343 20.06 -22.82 -6.91
C LEU A 343 21.54 -23.08 -7.15
N ILE A 344 21.88 -23.95 -8.13
CA ILE A 344 23.25 -24.22 -8.52
C ILE A 344 23.90 -22.96 -9.11
N ILE A 345 23.23 -22.28 -10.02
CA ILE A 345 23.72 -21.05 -10.64
C ILE A 345 24.00 -19.97 -9.56
N GLU A 346 23.07 -19.78 -8.61
CA GLU A 346 23.27 -18.88 -7.48
C GLU A 346 24.54 -19.21 -6.69
N LYS A 347 24.74 -20.50 -6.37
CA LYS A 347 25.92 -20.95 -5.63
C LYS A 347 27.22 -20.85 -6.42
N MET A 348 27.20 -21.11 -7.73
CA MET A 348 28.37 -20.93 -8.62
C MET A 348 28.82 -19.47 -8.76
N GLN A 349 27.91 -18.52 -8.54
CA GLN A 349 28.26 -17.09 -8.51
C GLN A 349 28.99 -16.68 -7.24
N GLU A 350 28.81 -17.44 -6.14
CA GLU A 350 29.37 -17.13 -4.83
C GLU A 350 30.69 -17.85 -4.56
N HIS A 351 30.85 -19.08 -5.06
CA HIS A 351 31.95 -19.98 -4.68
C HIS A 351 32.45 -20.84 -5.86
N ASP A 352 33.74 -21.14 -5.87
CA ASP A 352 34.29 -22.25 -6.65
C ASP A 352 33.76 -23.58 -6.11
N GLY A 353 33.70 -24.63 -6.95
CA GLY A 353 33.20 -25.92 -6.48
C GLY A 353 33.26 -27.01 -7.52
N CYS A 354 32.50 -28.08 -7.32
CA CYS A 354 32.39 -29.19 -8.27
C CYS A 354 30.92 -29.42 -8.69
N LEU A 355 30.68 -29.43 -9.98
CA LEU A 355 29.41 -29.87 -10.58
C LEU A 355 29.50 -31.36 -10.91
N GLY A 356 28.51 -32.12 -10.42
CA GLY A 356 28.45 -33.56 -10.70
C GLY A 356 27.10 -33.95 -11.34
N PHE A 357 27.19 -34.65 -12.45
CA PHE A 357 26.05 -35.26 -13.13
C PHE A 357 26.01 -36.76 -12.82
N VAL A 358 24.93 -37.25 -12.24
CA VAL A 358 24.77 -38.63 -11.77
C VAL A 358 23.61 -39.28 -12.51
N ASP A 359 23.82 -40.50 -12.99
CA ASP A 359 22.80 -41.32 -13.63
C ASP A 359 22.76 -42.69 -12.99
N MET A 360 21.56 -43.17 -12.69
CA MET A 360 21.37 -44.51 -12.18
C MET A 360 21.29 -45.52 -13.28
N ASP A 361 22.28 -46.33 -13.41
CA ASP A 361 22.34 -47.36 -14.47
C ASP A 361 21.26 -48.43 -14.29
N ASN A 362 20.75 -48.89 -15.43
CA ASN A 362 19.84 -50.05 -15.56
C ASN A 362 18.47 -49.87 -14.91
N LEU A 363 17.99 -48.64 -14.66
CA LEU A 363 16.65 -48.41 -14.13
C LEU A 363 15.54 -49.11 -14.90
N LYS A 364 15.62 -49.09 -16.23
CA LYS A 364 14.63 -49.80 -17.10
C LYS A 364 14.63 -51.31 -16.80
N LYS A 365 15.81 -51.94 -16.72
CA LYS A 365 15.92 -53.36 -16.38
C LYS A 365 15.38 -53.68 -14.98
N ILE A 366 15.58 -52.80 -14.02
CA ILE A 366 15.03 -52.94 -12.67
C ILE A 366 13.49 -52.87 -12.74
N ASN A 367 12.94 -51.93 -13.46
CA ASN A 367 11.49 -51.77 -13.63
C ASN A 367 10.89 -52.99 -14.33
N ASP A 368 11.54 -53.48 -15.38
CA ASP A 368 11.04 -54.61 -16.18
C ASP A 368 11.09 -55.96 -15.43
N VAL A 369 12.09 -56.16 -14.55
CA VAL A 369 12.29 -57.44 -13.83
C VAL A 369 11.63 -57.42 -12.43
N TYR A 370 11.75 -56.32 -11.71
CA TYR A 370 11.32 -56.20 -10.29
C TYR A 370 10.10 -55.30 -10.11
N GLY A 371 9.61 -54.69 -11.17
CA GLY A 371 8.46 -53.76 -11.17
C GLY A 371 8.82 -52.32 -10.77
N HIS A 372 7.91 -51.41 -11.12
CA HIS A 372 8.13 -49.96 -10.89
C HIS A 372 8.39 -49.57 -9.42
N LYS A 373 7.81 -50.33 -8.46
CA LYS A 373 8.08 -50.08 -7.03
C LYS A 373 9.55 -50.28 -6.65
N ALA A 374 10.24 -51.20 -7.27
CA ALA A 374 11.66 -51.45 -7.06
C ALA A 374 12.51 -50.34 -7.68
N GLY A 375 12.16 -49.84 -8.86
CA GLY A 375 12.79 -48.67 -9.47
C GLY A 375 12.58 -47.40 -8.66
N ASP A 376 11.36 -47.18 -8.18
CA ASP A 376 11.04 -46.08 -7.29
C ASP A 376 11.86 -46.08 -5.97
N TYR A 377 12.02 -47.29 -5.41
CA TYR A 377 12.86 -47.47 -4.23
C TYR A 377 14.33 -47.13 -4.51
N ALA A 378 14.86 -47.64 -5.65
CA ALA A 378 16.24 -47.38 -6.07
C ALA A 378 16.47 -45.88 -6.31
N LEU A 379 15.55 -45.14 -6.93
CA LEU A 379 15.62 -43.70 -7.13
C LEU A 379 15.61 -42.90 -5.77
N ARG A 380 14.73 -43.33 -4.85
CA ARG A 380 14.75 -42.74 -3.48
C ARG A 380 16.08 -42.99 -2.76
N LEU A 381 16.64 -44.17 -2.96
CA LEU A 381 17.94 -44.52 -2.37
C LEU A 381 19.05 -43.63 -2.90
N VAL A 382 19.12 -43.41 -4.23
CA VAL A 382 20.11 -42.53 -4.86
C VAL A 382 19.97 -41.11 -4.32
N GLY A 383 18.76 -40.56 -4.31
CA GLY A 383 18.49 -39.23 -3.78
C GLY A 383 18.91 -39.06 -2.32
N ALA A 384 18.58 -40.04 -1.47
CA ALA A 384 18.95 -40.05 -0.07
C ALA A 384 20.48 -40.17 0.15
N MET A 385 21.15 -40.96 -0.67
CA MET A 385 22.60 -41.14 -0.59
C MET A 385 23.37 -39.92 -1.07
N LEU A 386 22.95 -39.30 -2.18
CA LEU A 386 23.52 -38.03 -2.64
C LEU A 386 23.40 -36.95 -1.56
N THR A 387 22.23 -36.85 -0.95
CA THR A 387 21.99 -35.91 0.14
C THR A 387 22.88 -36.18 1.36
N LYS A 388 23.01 -37.45 1.76
CA LYS A 388 23.77 -37.84 2.95
C LYS A 388 25.28 -37.77 2.75
N CYS A 389 25.79 -38.19 1.59
CA CYS A 389 27.24 -38.25 1.31
C CYS A 389 27.81 -36.88 0.99
N MET A 390 27.02 -35.97 0.50
CA MET A 390 27.37 -34.55 0.37
C MET A 390 27.08 -33.86 1.72
N GLU A 391 27.78 -34.32 2.80
CA GLU A 391 27.62 -33.79 4.18
C GLU A 391 27.75 -32.29 4.16
N ASN A 392 26.63 -31.62 4.41
CA ASN A 392 26.25 -30.23 4.28
C ASN A 392 25.32 -29.93 3.09
N ALA A 393 24.72 -30.97 2.45
CA ALA A 393 23.72 -30.74 1.42
C ALA A 393 22.46 -30.10 1.99
N VAL A 394 22.07 -28.94 1.46
CA VAL A 394 20.77 -28.31 1.77
C VAL A 394 19.68 -29.18 1.16
N VAL A 395 19.15 -30.09 1.95
CA VAL A 395 17.82 -30.65 1.68
C VAL A 395 16.82 -29.55 2.02
N CYS A 396 16.28 -28.92 1.02
CA CYS A 396 15.16 -28.01 1.18
C CYS A 396 13.93 -28.81 1.64
N ARG A 397 13.89 -29.23 2.92
CA ARG A 397 12.64 -29.62 3.57
C ARG A 397 11.85 -28.33 3.81
N LEU A 398 11.01 -27.98 2.88
CA LEU A 398 9.91 -27.03 3.08
C LEU A 398 8.86 -27.67 3.99
N VAL A 399 9.16 -27.70 5.30
CA VAL A 399 8.12 -27.75 6.35
C VAL A 399 8.28 -26.48 7.15
N GLY A 400 7.29 -25.67 7.05
CA GLY A 400 7.02 -24.38 7.68
C GLY A 400 8.02 -23.88 8.72
N ALA A 401 8.31 -22.61 8.58
CA ALA A 401 8.90 -21.67 9.49
C ALA A 401 10.35 -21.26 9.20
N MET A 402 10.46 -19.96 8.94
CA MET A 402 11.59 -19.07 9.15
C MET A 402 12.86 -19.32 8.33
N LEU A 403 13.04 -18.44 7.37
CA LEU A 403 14.30 -17.97 6.84
C LEU A 403 15.26 -17.62 8.00
N THR A 404 16.05 -18.57 8.45
CA THR A 404 17.23 -18.29 9.21
C THR A 404 18.30 -19.31 8.86
N LYS A 405 19.36 -18.81 8.19
CA LYS A 405 20.71 -19.32 8.24
C LYS A 405 20.90 -20.84 8.14
N CYS A 406 20.72 -21.37 6.92
CA CYS A 406 21.44 -22.58 6.50
C CYS A 406 22.24 -22.24 5.25
N MET A 407 23.29 -21.50 5.44
CA MET A 407 24.41 -21.40 4.52
C MET A 407 25.33 -22.57 4.85
N GLU A 408 25.23 -23.66 4.11
CA GLU A 408 26.14 -24.80 4.09
C GLU A 408 25.45 -25.89 3.24
N ASN A 409 25.86 -26.27 2.12
CA ASN A 409 26.88 -26.39 1.20
C ASN A 409 26.43 -27.00 -0.14
N ALA A 410 26.02 -28.26 -0.31
CA ALA A 410 25.72 -28.84 -1.59
C ALA A 410 24.26 -28.62 -2.02
N VAL A 411 24.03 -28.34 -3.31
CA VAL A 411 22.71 -28.40 -3.93
C VAL A 411 22.61 -29.73 -4.68
N VAL A 412 21.55 -30.51 -4.41
CA VAL A 412 21.23 -31.75 -5.13
C VAL A 412 19.85 -31.62 -5.73
N CYS A 413 19.70 -31.97 -7.00
CA CYS A 413 18.40 -31.97 -7.68
C CYS A 413 18.22 -33.19 -8.58
N ARG A 414 16.97 -33.53 -8.91
CA ARG A 414 16.61 -34.53 -9.90
C ARG A 414 16.21 -33.86 -11.21
N LEU A 415 16.92 -34.21 -12.31
CA LEU A 415 16.64 -33.62 -13.61
C LEU A 415 15.45 -34.31 -14.31
N GLY A 416 15.23 -35.57 -14.04
CA GLY A 416 14.15 -36.40 -14.59
C GLY A 416 14.62 -37.85 -14.76
N GLY A 417 13.67 -38.80 -14.82
CA GLY A 417 14.02 -40.21 -14.97
C GLY A 417 14.98 -40.71 -13.91
N ASP A 418 16.17 -41.12 -14.37
CA ASP A 418 17.30 -41.65 -13.57
C ASP A 418 18.44 -40.64 -13.36
N GLU A 419 18.28 -39.39 -13.80
CA GLU A 419 19.30 -38.36 -13.82
C GLU A 419 19.21 -37.42 -12.59
N PHE A 420 20.35 -37.17 -11.95
CA PHE A 420 20.52 -36.25 -10.86
C PHE A 420 21.67 -35.29 -11.14
N LEU A 421 21.59 -34.09 -10.61
CA LEU A 421 22.64 -33.10 -10.67
C LEU A 421 22.93 -32.61 -9.25
N PHE A 422 24.20 -32.38 -8.95
CA PHE A 422 24.60 -31.74 -7.69
C PHE A 422 25.70 -30.72 -7.93
N TYR A 423 25.77 -29.74 -7.04
CA TYR A 423 26.87 -28.80 -6.93
C TYR A 423 27.37 -28.76 -5.51
N LEU A 424 28.67 -29.01 -5.29
CA LEU A 424 29.33 -28.92 -4.01
C LEU A 424 30.29 -27.72 -4.03
N PRO A 425 29.99 -26.61 -3.34
CA PRO A 425 30.86 -25.45 -3.27
C PRO A 425 32.06 -25.73 -2.38
N GLU A 426 33.11 -24.93 -2.54
CA GLU A 426 34.32 -24.92 -1.69
C GLU A 426 34.98 -26.30 -1.51
N VAL A 427 34.95 -27.12 -2.54
CA VAL A 427 35.53 -28.47 -2.54
C VAL A 427 36.75 -28.57 -3.43
N SER A 428 37.81 -29.17 -2.98
CA SER A 428 38.94 -29.56 -3.80
C SER A 428 38.72 -30.90 -4.51
N GLU A 429 39.45 -31.16 -5.59
CA GLU A 429 39.38 -32.44 -6.33
C GLU A 429 39.68 -33.64 -5.44
N VAL A 430 40.62 -33.53 -4.51
CA VAL A 430 40.99 -34.61 -3.56
C VAL A 430 39.82 -34.91 -2.61
N GLU A 431 39.21 -33.88 -2.09
CA GLU A 431 38.04 -34.02 -1.21
C GLU A 431 36.84 -34.58 -2.00
N MET A 432 36.61 -34.09 -3.24
CA MET A 432 35.56 -34.64 -4.09
C MET A 432 35.75 -36.10 -4.41
N ASN A 433 36.96 -36.53 -4.70
CA ASN A 433 37.31 -37.96 -4.87
C ASN A 433 36.95 -38.78 -3.61
N THR A 434 37.19 -38.23 -2.44
CA THR A 434 36.86 -38.88 -1.16
C THR A 434 35.34 -39.00 -0.98
N GLN A 435 34.60 -37.93 -1.30
CA GLN A 435 33.14 -37.95 -1.23
C GLN A 435 32.51 -38.92 -2.24
N MET A 436 33.07 -38.99 -3.46
CA MET A 436 32.60 -39.94 -4.47
C MET A 436 32.80 -41.37 -4.06
N ARG A 437 33.95 -41.72 -3.50
CA ARG A 437 34.19 -43.07 -2.96
C ARG A 437 33.19 -43.42 -1.85
N LYS A 438 32.96 -42.53 -0.90
CA LYS A 438 31.92 -42.70 0.13
C LYS A 438 30.55 -42.92 -0.44
N LEU A 439 30.17 -42.16 -1.50
CA LEU A 439 28.89 -42.30 -2.19
C LEU A 439 28.73 -43.70 -2.79
N PHE A 440 29.73 -44.16 -3.55
CA PHE A 440 29.69 -45.49 -4.21
C PHE A 440 29.71 -46.61 -3.14
N ASP A 441 30.55 -46.56 -2.14
CA ASP A 441 30.59 -47.56 -1.05
C ASP A 441 29.27 -47.62 -0.26
N SER A 442 28.69 -46.44 0.04
CA SER A 442 27.40 -46.35 0.74
C SER A 442 26.23 -46.88 -0.12
N PHE A 443 26.27 -46.61 -1.42
CA PHE A 443 25.25 -47.12 -2.35
C PHE A 443 25.32 -48.63 -2.47
N GLU A 444 26.51 -49.20 -2.63
CA GLU A 444 26.72 -50.66 -2.68
C GLU A 444 26.28 -51.32 -1.37
N ALA A 445 26.66 -50.77 -0.21
CA ALA A 445 26.25 -51.29 1.10
C ALA A 445 24.73 -51.26 1.31
N ALA A 446 24.07 -50.18 0.89
CA ALA A 446 22.61 -50.03 1.03
C ALA A 446 21.85 -50.97 0.05
N LYS A 447 22.36 -51.15 -1.15
CA LYS A 447 21.82 -52.09 -2.14
C LYS A 447 21.89 -53.54 -1.65
N ASN A 448 22.97 -53.90 -1.00
CA ASN A 448 23.18 -55.27 -0.51
C ASN A 448 22.44 -55.55 0.83
N ALA A 449 21.95 -54.51 1.51
CA ALA A 449 21.11 -54.64 2.71
C ALA A 449 19.66 -55.00 2.42
N THR A 450 19.22 -54.98 1.13
CA THR A 450 17.90 -55.37 0.72
C THR A 450 17.78 -56.86 0.48
N THR A 451 16.61 -57.43 0.72
CA THR A 451 16.31 -58.88 0.58
C THR A 451 16.51 -59.42 -0.86
N GLU A 452 16.48 -58.52 -1.82
CA GLU A 452 16.76 -58.81 -3.24
C GLU A 452 17.89 -57.88 -3.73
N THR A 453 18.97 -58.43 -4.25
CA THR A 453 20.10 -57.63 -4.79
C THR A 453 19.69 -56.98 -6.09
N LEU A 454 19.37 -55.66 -6.02
CA LEU A 454 19.01 -54.90 -7.20
C LEU A 454 20.24 -54.71 -8.11
N PRO A 455 20.12 -54.90 -9.44
CA PRO A 455 21.22 -54.68 -10.38
C PRO A 455 21.43 -53.19 -10.69
N ALA A 456 21.31 -52.33 -9.69
CA ALA A 456 21.52 -50.91 -9.76
C ALA A 456 23.01 -50.55 -9.59
N SER A 457 23.50 -49.59 -10.38
CA SER A 457 24.78 -48.95 -10.19
C SER A 457 24.69 -47.46 -10.51
N LEU A 458 25.75 -46.73 -10.22
CA LEU A 458 25.81 -45.28 -10.48
C LEU A 458 26.92 -44.99 -11.48
N SER A 459 26.60 -44.14 -12.46
CA SER A 459 27.59 -43.49 -13.32
C SER A 459 27.63 -42.00 -13.06
N CYS A 460 28.81 -41.41 -12.91
CA CYS A 460 28.93 -40.03 -12.56
C CYS A 460 29.97 -39.29 -13.40
N GLY A 461 29.67 -38.11 -13.90
CA GLY A 461 30.59 -37.20 -14.55
C GLY A 461 30.78 -35.96 -13.66
N LEU A 462 32.00 -35.53 -13.45
CA LEU A 462 32.39 -34.44 -12.56
C LEU A 462 33.12 -33.34 -13.35
N CYS A 463 32.97 -32.11 -12.95
CA CYS A 463 33.70 -30.97 -13.48
C CYS A 463 33.99 -29.96 -12.37
N MET A 464 35.27 -29.57 -12.21
CA MET A 464 35.64 -28.49 -11.30
C MET A 464 35.26 -27.13 -11.89
N CYS A 465 34.50 -26.36 -11.11
CA CYS A 465 33.94 -25.09 -11.53
C CYS A 465 34.60 -23.92 -10.83
N ARG A 466 34.82 -22.82 -11.54
CA ARG A 466 35.29 -21.55 -11.00
C ARG A 466 34.13 -20.56 -10.88
N GLN A 467 34.20 -19.74 -9.86
CA GLN A 467 33.23 -18.67 -9.61
C GLN A 467 33.07 -17.76 -10.82
N GLY A 468 31.82 -17.47 -11.16
CA GLY A 468 31.47 -16.50 -12.23
C GLY A 468 31.59 -17.02 -13.67
N GLU A 469 31.95 -18.29 -13.88
CA GLU A 469 31.90 -18.90 -15.21
C GLU A 469 30.51 -19.47 -15.54
N SER A 470 30.28 -19.82 -16.84
CA SER A 470 28.97 -20.26 -17.33
C SER A 470 28.57 -21.64 -16.83
N PHE A 471 27.39 -21.73 -16.23
CA PHE A 471 26.77 -23.00 -15.82
C PHE A 471 26.61 -23.94 -17.03
N GLU A 472 26.20 -23.46 -18.19
CA GLU A 472 26.00 -24.25 -19.38
C GLU A 472 27.26 -24.94 -19.86
N GLU A 473 28.41 -24.27 -19.75
CA GLU A 473 29.69 -24.88 -20.13
C GLU A 473 30.07 -26.02 -19.19
N TYR A 474 29.93 -25.81 -17.87
CA TYR A 474 30.23 -26.86 -16.90
C TYR A 474 29.24 -28.02 -16.96
N TYR A 475 27.97 -27.73 -17.22
CA TYR A 475 26.96 -28.77 -17.48
C TYR A 475 27.38 -29.69 -18.65
N ILE A 476 27.78 -29.09 -19.78
CA ILE A 476 28.27 -29.84 -20.96
C ILE A 476 29.52 -30.67 -20.63
N ARG A 477 30.45 -30.11 -19.84
CA ARG A 477 31.68 -30.81 -19.44
C ARG A 477 31.37 -32.02 -18.54
N ALA A 478 30.54 -31.83 -17.52
CA ALA A 478 30.11 -32.91 -16.64
C ALA A 478 29.33 -34.01 -17.38
N ASP A 479 28.46 -33.63 -18.32
CA ASP A 479 27.72 -34.58 -19.16
C ASP A 479 28.67 -35.41 -20.07
N LYS A 480 29.68 -34.79 -20.68
CA LYS A 480 30.72 -35.51 -21.44
C LYS A 480 31.50 -36.50 -20.58
N ALA A 481 31.81 -36.16 -19.36
CA ALA A 481 32.49 -37.04 -18.41
C ALA A 481 31.55 -38.21 -18.04
N LEU A 482 30.30 -37.99 -17.78
CA LEU A 482 29.28 -39.03 -17.54
C LEU A 482 29.15 -39.97 -18.75
N TYR A 483 29.06 -39.40 -19.96
CA TYR A 483 28.96 -40.18 -21.20
C TYR A 483 30.17 -41.10 -21.37
N TYR A 484 31.39 -40.62 -21.07
CA TYR A 484 32.57 -41.42 -21.09
C TYR A 484 32.50 -42.62 -20.13
N VAL A 485 32.04 -42.39 -18.86
CA VAL A 485 31.84 -43.45 -17.89
C VAL A 485 30.83 -44.50 -18.37
N LYS A 486 29.71 -44.05 -18.92
CA LYS A 486 28.70 -44.97 -19.47
C LYS A 486 29.22 -45.86 -20.60
N GLN A 487 30.16 -45.38 -21.43
CA GLN A 487 30.78 -46.14 -22.49
C GLN A 487 31.88 -47.09 -22.04
N ASN A 488 32.55 -46.79 -20.89
CA ASN A 488 33.69 -47.53 -20.38
C ASN A 488 33.35 -48.44 -19.19
N GLY A 489 32.17 -49.05 -19.20
CA GLY A 489 31.81 -50.11 -18.25
C GLY A 489 30.83 -49.72 -17.17
N LYS A 490 30.43 -48.42 -17.06
CA LYS A 490 29.50 -47.91 -16.04
C LYS A 490 30.05 -48.09 -14.59
N ASN A 491 29.18 -47.87 -13.61
CA ASN A 491 29.50 -48.04 -12.18
C ASN A 491 30.84 -47.40 -11.75
N ASN A 492 31.03 -46.15 -12.18
CA ASN A 492 32.26 -45.38 -11.92
C ASN A 492 31.99 -43.88 -11.99
N TYR A 493 32.99 -43.08 -11.67
CA TYR A 493 32.98 -41.63 -11.87
C TYR A 493 34.26 -41.18 -12.58
N ARG A 494 34.19 -40.02 -13.28
CA ARG A 494 35.34 -39.39 -13.92
C ARG A 494 35.21 -37.86 -13.84
N PHE A 495 36.35 -37.20 -13.71
CA PHE A 495 36.48 -35.79 -13.90
C PHE A 495 36.65 -35.45 -15.40
N TYR A 496 36.05 -34.37 -15.85
CA TYR A 496 36.23 -33.93 -17.23
C TYR A 496 37.67 -33.55 -17.50
N GLU A 497 38.37 -32.97 -16.53
CA GLU A 497 39.78 -32.60 -16.62
C GLU A 497 40.68 -33.78 -16.95
N GLU A 498 40.42 -34.95 -16.43
CA GLU A 498 41.13 -36.20 -16.75
C GLU A 498 40.97 -36.68 -18.20
N LEU A 499 39.88 -36.24 -18.86
CA LEU A 499 39.61 -36.60 -20.26
C LEU A 499 40.34 -35.69 -21.27
N VAL A 500 40.73 -34.52 -20.85
CA VAL A 500 41.43 -33.52 -21.72
C VAL A 500 42.95 -33.74 -21.67
N GLU A 501 43.46 -34.42 -20.65
CA GLU A 501 44.91 -34.75 -20.48
C GLU A 501 45.32 -36.07 -21.19
N GLN A 502 44.34 -36.83 -21.71
CA GLN A 502 44.56 -38.04 -22.55
C GLN A 502 44.39 -37.73 -24.03
#